data_043275a5d229d4efd58ff6095fe2fcea
#
_entry.id   043275a5d229d4efd58ff6095fe2fcea
#
_cell.length_a   1.000
_cell.length_b   1.000
_cell.length_c   1.000
_cell.angle_alpha   90.00
_cell.angle_beta   90.00
_cell.angle_gamma   90.00
#
_symmetry.space_group_name_H-M   'P 1'
#
loop_
_entity.id
_entity.type
_entity.pdbx_description
1 polymer ?
#
loop_
_entity_poly.entity_id
_entity_poly.type
_entity_poly.pdbx_seq_one_letter_code
_entity_poly.pdbx_strand_id
1 'polypeptide(L)'
;FRPGDEGKPYSRYFSDLNQLLKREGPGRPLMILDLDRMNHNIDVIKASIEEPKSYRAVVKSLPSVDLLQHVMTRAGTRAMMVFHQPFLNEVARKFVDADALLGKPMPLAAAREFYRNYRDGPFRPETQIQWLIDTPERFHQYHQLARELGISMRINIELDVGLHRGGISEPQALAQILPLIQSDPTHLQFAGFMGYEAHLTGM
;
A
#
# COMPACT_ATOMS: atom_id res chain seq x y z
N PHE A 1 14.00 21.80 6.14
CA PHE A 1 15.10 22.76 6.28
C PHE A 1 15.15 23.59 4.99
N ARG A 2 14.89 24.91 5.09
CA ARG A 2 15.09 25.82 3.95
C ARG A 2 16.47 26.44 4.07
N PRO A 3 17.33 26.46 3.04
CA PRO A 3 18.69 26.99 3.14
C PRO A 3 18.79 28.43 3.65
N GLY A 4 17.72 29.22 3.58
CA GLY A 4 17.69 30.59 4.09
C GLY A 4 17.32 30.75 5.58
N ASP A 5 17.13 29.65 6.33
CA ASP A 5 16.68 29.70 7.73
C ASP A 5 17.83 29.48 8.72
N GLU A 6 19.07 29.32 8.25
CA GLU A 6 20.25 29.19 9.11
C GLU A 6 20.41 30.42 10.04
N GLY A 7 20.55 30.16 11.33
CA GLY A 7 20.72 31.18 12.33
C GLY A 7 19.50 32.02 12.69
N LYS A 8 18.33 31.73 12.10
CA LYS A 8 17.08 32.41 12.48
C LYS A 8 16.47 31.81 13.75
N PRO A 9 15.76 32.57 14.55
CA PRO A 9 15.02 32.06 15.70
C PRO A 9 14.00 31.00 15.23
N TYR A 10 13.78 29.99 16.07
CA TYR A 10 12.70 29.04 15.84
C TYR A 10 11.34 29.75 15.80
N SER A 11 10.43 29.23 14.96
CA SER A 11 9.05 29.68 15.03
C SER A 11 8.47 29.40 16.43
N ARG A 12 7.42 30.14 16.82
CA ARG A 12 6.74 29.95 18.08
C ARG A 12 6.41 28.49 18.38
N TYR A 13 5.89 27.79 17.39
CA TYR A 13 5.56 26.35 17.50
C TYR A 13 6.78 25.52 17.95
N PHE A 14 7.93 25.67 17.29
CA PHE A 14 9.13 24.91 17.66
C PHE A 14 9.74 25.38 18.98
N SER A 15 9.60 26.65 19.33
CA SER A 15 10.04 27.19 20.63
C SER A 15 9.20 26.55 21.75
N ASP A 16 7.89 26.52 21.62
CA ASP A 16 6.99 25.94 22.61
C ASP A 16 7.23 24.43 22.76
N LEU A 17 7.40 23.70 21.63
CA LEU A 17 7.74 22.28 21.63
C LEU A 17 9.09 22.00 22.33
N ASN A 18 10.11 22.83 22.07
CA ASN A 18 11.41 22.73 22.74
C ASN A 18 11.30 22.94 24.26
N GLN A 19 10.51 23.92 24.69
CA GLN A 19 10.27 24.17 26.14
C GLN A 19 9.54 22.98 26.79
N LEU A 20 8.53 22.42 26.10
CA LEU A 20 7.81 21.21 26.54
C LEU A 20 8.76 20.02 26.71
N LEU A 21 9.61 19.78 25.70
CA LEU A 21 10.57 18.69 25.76
C LEU A 21 11.63 18.86 26.84
N LYS A 22 12.08 20.07 27.10
CA LYS A 22 13.02 20.38 28.21
C LYS A 22 12.38 20.10 29.57
N ARG A 23 11.08 20.37 29.74
CA ARG A 23 10.35 20.17 30.99
C ARG A 23 9.93 18.72 31.22
N GLU A 24 9.43 18.05 30.17
CA GLU A 24 8.75 16.76 30.30
C GLU A 24 9.43 15.63 29.52
N GLY A 25 10.42 15.92 28.69
CA GLY A 25 11.12 14.95 27.87
C GLY A 25 11.98 13.98 28.69
N PRO A 26 12.14 12.72 28.27
CA PRO A 26 12.88 11.68 28.99
C PRO A 26 14.41 11.81 28.86
N GLY A 27 14.94 12.92 28.34
CA GLY A 27 16.39 13.16 28.18
C GLY A 27 17.08 12.28 27.13
N ARG A 28 16.34 11.71 26.19
CA ARG A 28 16.84 10.89 25.07
C ARG A 28 16.20 11.31 23.76
N PRO A 29 16.79 10.97 22.59
CA PRO A 29 16.19 11.25 21.30
C PRO A 29 14.78 10.67 21.19
N LEU A 30 13.85 11.46 20.64
CA LEU A 30 12.45 11.10 20.45
C LEU A 30 12.02 11.35 19.02
N MET A 31 11.12 10.51 18.54
CA MET A 31 10.27 10.84 17.40
C MET A 31 8.94 11.38 17.93
N ILE A 32 8.58 12.58 17.51
CA ILE A 32 7.36 13.25 17.96
C ILE A 32 6.36 13.24 16.81
N LEU A 33 5.14 12.87 17.14
CA LEU A 33 4.01 12.93 16.24
C LEU A 33 3.03 14.00 16.74
N ASP A 34 2.81 15.03 15.92
CA ASP A 34 1.78 16.04 16.16
C ASP A 34 0.45 15.55 15.54
N LEU A 35 -0.44 15.06 16.39
CA LEU A 35 -1.71 14.50 15.97
C LEU A 35 -2.64 15.55 15.37
N ASP A 36 -2.62 16.78 15.83
CA ASP A 36 -3.49 17.83 15.29
C ASP A 36 -3.11 18.15 13.85
N ARG A 37 -1.80 18.26 13.57
CA ARG A 37 -1.29 18.46 12.21
C ARG A 37 -1.51 17.24 11.32
N MET A 38 -1.31 16.06 11.86
CA MET A 38 -1.59 14.81 11.13
C MET A 38 -3.07 14.73 10.76
N ASN A 39 -3.95 15.01 11.70
CA ASN A 39 -5.39 15.03 11.47
C ASN A 39 -5.79 16.05 10.42
N HIS A 40 -5.26 17.27 10.51
CA HIS A 40 -5.48 18.29 9.49
C HIS A 40 -5.05 17.82 8.10
N ASN A 41 -3.86 17.21 7.97
CA ASN A 41 -3.37 16.70 6.70
C ASN A 41 -4.27 15.56 6.14
N ILE A 42 -4.76 14.66 7.00
CA ILE A 42 -5.70 13.61 6.59
C ILE A 42 -6.99 14.24 6.05
N ASP A 43 -7.53 15.23 6.74
CA ASP A 43 -8.78 15.91 6.33
C ASP A 43 -8.60 16.67 5.00
N VAL A 44 -7.47 17.33 4.80
CA VAL A 44 -7.14 18.02 3.53
C VAL A 44 -7.06 17.02 2.38
N ILE A 45 -6.36 15.88 2.57
CA ILE A 45 -6.28 14.83 1.55
C ILE A 45 -7.68 14.29 1.26
N LYS A 46 -8.45 13.96 2.30
CA LYS A 46 -9.80 13.43 2.15
C LYS A 46 -10.71 14.39 1.39
N ALA A 47 -10.67 15.69 1.70
CA ALA A 47 -11.45 16.71 1.02
C ALA A 47 -11.07 16.91 -0.45
N SER A 48 -9.84 16.54 -0.85
CA SER A 48 -9.37 16.64 -2.24
C SER A 48 -9.74 15.42 -3.10
N ILE A 49 -10.29 14.38 -2.50
CA ILE A 49 -10.71 13.16 -3.21
C ILE A 49 -12.19 13.28 -3.60
N GLU A 50 -12.42 13.39 -4.90
CA GLU A 50 -13.77 13.47 -5.48
C GLU A 50 -14.28 12.07 -5.82
N GLU A 51 -15.59 11.86 -5.65
CA GLU A 51 -16.25 10.63 -6.10
C GLU A 51 -16.08 10.41 -7.62
N PRO A 52 -15.90 9.19 -8.11
CA PRO A 52 -15.94 7.91 -7.37
C PRO A 52 -14.58 7.42 -6.82
N LYS A 53 -13.61 8.31 -6.66
CA LYS A 53 -12.25 7.95 -6.20
C LYS A 53 -12.25 7.59 -4.71
N SER A 54 -11.32 6.73 -4.31
CA SER A 54 -11.12 6.37 -2.91
C SER A 54 -9.64 6.46 -2.51
N TYR A 55 -9.39 6.75 -1.23
CA TYR A 55 -8.04 6.80 -0.68
C TYR A 55 -7.54 5.39 -0.35
N ARG A 56 -6.28 5.10 -0.70
CA ARG A 56 -5.57 3.87 -0.33
C ARG A 56 -4.31 4.21 0.46
N ALA A 57 -4.25 3.79 1.73
CA ALA A 57 -3.12 4.07 2.60
C ALA A 57 -1.88 3.24 2.23
N VAL A 58 -0.72 3.89 2.07
CA VAL A 58 0.54 3.24 1.72
C VAL A 58 1.29 2.82 3.00
N VAL A 59 1.26 1.53 3.32
CA VAL A 59 1.75 0.96 4.59
C VAL A 59 3.24 1.23 4.84
N LYS A 60 4.09 1.15 3.81
CA LYS A 60 5.54 1.40 3.95
C LYS A 60 5.89 2.81 4.40
N SER A 61 5.03 3.79 4.09
CA SER A 61 5.25 5.21 4.44
C SER A 61 4.84 5.53 5.88
N LEU A 62 4.05 4.65 6.50
CA LEU A 62 3.60 4.78 7.88
C LEU A 62 3.64 3.39 8.56
N PRO A 63 4.84 2.85 8.87
CA PRO A 63 5.00 1.47 9.34
C PRO A 63 4.68 1.31 10.84
N SER A 64 3.52 1.78 11.25
CA SER A 64 2.98 1.66 12.61
C SER A 64 1.51 1.25 12.54
N VAL A 65 1.17 0.15 13.20
CA VAL A 65 -0.20 -0.37 13.23
C VAL A 65 -1.17 0.67 13.78
N ASP A 66 -0.82 1.31 14.91
CA ASP A 66 -1.69 2.29 15.57
C ASP A 66 -1.92 3.53 14.70
N LEU A 67 -0.86 4.03 14.06
CA LEU A 67 -0.97 5.17 13.16
C LEU A 67 -1.75 4.84 11.89
N LEU A 68 -1.53 3.65 11.31
CA LEU A 68 -2.32 3.18 10.18
C LEU A 68 -3.80 3.06 10.55
N GLN A 69 -4.11 2.47 11.70
CA GLN A 69 -5.49 2.39 12.20
C GLN A 69 -6.12 3.79 12.35
N HIS A 70 -5.37 4.73 12.91
CA HIS A 70 -5.81 6.11 13.06
C HIS A 70 -6.11 6.77 11.70
N VAL A 71 -5.17 6.67 10.75
CA VAL A 71 -5.35 7.22 9.39
C VAL A 71 -6.54 6.60 8.69
N MET A 72 -6.67 5.29 8.71
CA MET A 72 -7.75 4.58 8.04
C MET A 72 -9.12 4.92 8.62
N THR A 73 -9.22 4.97 9.94
CA THR A 73 -10.46 5.35 10.63
C THR A 73 -10.87 6.77 10.27
N ARG A 74 -9.93 7.73 10.33
CA ARG A 74 -10.23 9.14 10.02
C ARG A 74 -10.52 9.38 8.54
N ALA A 75 -9.77 8.74 7.65
CA ALA A 75 -10.00 8.83 6.21
C ALA A 75 -11.28 8.09 5.77
N GLY A 76 -11.78 7.15 6.59
CA GLY A 76 -12.96 6.34 6.26
C GLY A 76 -12.67 5.31 5.16
N THR A 77 -11.47 4.71 5.17
CA THR A 77 -11.05 3.72 4.17
C THR A 77 -10.63 2.40 4.80
N ARG A 78 -10.75 1.31 4.03
CA ARG A 78 -10.17 0.00 4.32
C ARG A 78 -9.06 -0.37 3.33
N ALA A 79 -8.81 0.49 2.35
CA ALA A 79 -7.88 0.22 1.26
C ALA A 79 -6.43 0.50 1.69
N MET A 80 -5.57 -0.49 1.55
CA MET A 80 -4.14 -0.43 1.86
C MET A 80 -3.28 -0.81 0.66
N MET A 81 -2.07 -0.25 0.57
CA MET A 81 -1.05 -0.69 -0.37
C MET A 81 0.15 -1.25 0.39
N VAL A 82 0.49 -2.52 0.11
CA VAL A 82 1.52 -3.30 0.80
C VAL A 82 2.63 -3.67 -0.18
N PHE A 83 3.89 -3.80 0.28
CA PHE A 83 5.04 -3.96 -0.63
C PHE A 83 5.85 -5.23 -0.39
N HIS A 84 5.68 -5.91 0.74
CA HIS A 84 6.39 -7.15 1.03
C HIS A 84 5.63 -8.02 2.04
N GLN A 85 5.98 -9.29 2.10
CA GLN A 85 5.28 -10.32 2.83
C GLN A 85 5.18 -10.07 4.35
N PRO A 86 6.20 -9.60 5.09
CA PRO A 86 6.06 -9.31 6.51
C PRO A 86 4.98 -8.26 6.82
N PHE A 87 4.87 -7.20 5.99
CA PHE A 87 3.79 -6.22 6.16
C PHE A 87 2.42 -6.80 5.78
N LEU A 88 2.35 -7.66 4.77
CA LEU A 88 1.10 -8.35 4.43
C LEU A 88 0.63 -9.25 5.58
N ASN A 89 1.54 -9.93 6.26
CA ASN A 89 1.23 -10.73 7.44
C ASN A 89 0.63 -9.88 8.57
N GLU A 90 1.22 -8.70 8.84
CA GLU A 90 0.69 -7.78 9.85
C GLU A 90 -0.67 -7.20 9.45
N VAL A 91 -0.85 -6.86 8.18
CA VAL A 91 -2.14 -6.39 7.66
C VAL A 91 -3.20 -7.46 7.81
N ALA A 92 -2.94 -8.68 7.39
CA ALA A 92 -3.88 -9.79 7.51
C ALA A 92 -4.26 -10.12 8.97
N ARG A 93 -3.33 -9.88 9.91
CA ARG A 93 -3.55 -10.15 11.34
C ARG A 93 -4.28 -9.01 12.06
N LYS A 94 -4.00 -7.76 11.69
CA LYS A 94 -4.44 -6.55 12.43
C LYS A 94 -5.58 -5.80 11.77
N PHE A 95 -5.71 -5.91 10.45
CA PHE A 95 -6.71 -5.19 9.65
C PHE A 95 -7.57 -6.20 8.87
N VAL A 96 -8.36 -6.93 9.63
CA VAL A 96 -9.10 -8.12 9.14
C VAL A 96 -10.10 -7.85 8.02
N ASP A 97 -10.46 -6.61 7.81
CA ASP A 97 -11.37 -6.14 6.76
C ASP A 97 -10.67 -5.32 5.66
N ALA A 98 -9.33 -5.25 5.70
CA ALA A 98 -8.57 -4.48 4.71
C ALA A 98 -8.71 -5.02 3.29
N ASP A 99 -8.74 -4.12 2.30
CA ASP A 99 -8.48 -4.43 0.89
C ASP A 99 -7.00 -4.10 0.59
N ALA A 100 -6.18 -5.13 0.48
CA ALA A 100 -4.73 -5.03 0.36
C ALA A 100 -4.27 -5.17 -1.09
N LEU A 101 -3.84 -4.07 -1.71
CA LEU A 101 -3.18 -4.09 -3.02
C LEU A 101 -1.66 -4.20 -2.84
N LEU A 102 -1.03 -5.13 -3.55
CA LEU A 102 0.44 -5.14 -3.63
C LEU A 102 0.92 -3.99 -4.54
N GLY A 103 1.78 -3.12 -4.00
CA GLY A 103 2.36 -2.00 -4.74
C GLY A 103 3.59 -2.36 -5.57
N LYS A 104 4.01 -3.64 -5.52
CA LYS A 104 5.03 -4.31 -6.34
C LYS A 104 4.74 -5.81 -6.39
N PRO A 105 5.09 -6.49 -7.48
CA PRO A 105 5.00 -7.95 -7.54
C PRO A 105 5.79 -8.58 -6.40
N MET A 106 5.15 -9.46 -5.65
CA MET A 106 5.79 -10.19 -4.57
C MET A 106 6.56 -11.39 -5.14
N PRO A 107 7.77 -11.71 -4.64
CA PRO A 107 8.46 -12.94 -5.01
C PRO A 107 7.58 -14.18 -4.74
N LEU A 108 7.61 -15.15 -5.65
CA LEU A 108 6.76 -16.34 -5.58
C LEU A 108 6.92 -17.11 -4.26
N ALA A 109 8.17 -17.23 -3.77
CA ALA A 109 8.45 -17.89 -2.50
C ALA A 109 7.77 -17.19 -1.32
N ALA A 110 7.77 -15.85 -1.31
CA ALA A 110 7.12 -15.06 -0.27
C ALA A 110 5.59 -15.14 -0.35
N ALA A 111 5.01 -15.17 -1.56
CA ALA A 111 3.57 -15.40 -1.74
C ALA A 111 3.17 -16.79 -1.23
N ARG A 112 3.94 -17.82 -1.56
CA ARG A 112 3.74 -19.20 -1.08
C ARG A 112 3.85 -19.28 0.44
N GLU A 113 4.84 -18.62 1.02
CA GLU A 113 5.04 -18.58 2.47
C GLU A 113 3.88 -17.87 3.19
N PHE A 114 3.37 -16.77 2.63
CA PHE A 114 2.17 -16.11 3.16
C PHE A 114 1.02 -17.10 3.30
N TYR A 115 0.66 -17.83 2.24
CA TYR A 115 -0.43 -18.81 2.27
C TYR A 115 -0.16 -20.01 3.18
N ARG A 116 1.10 -20.42 3.35
CA ARG A 116 1.46 -21.49 4.29
C ARG A 116 1.26 -21.08 5.75
N ASN A 117 1.56 -19.83 6.06
CA ASN A 117 1.56 -19.30 7.43
C ASN A 117 0.21 -18.69 7.82
N TYR A 118 -0.51 -18.13 6.84
CA TYR A 118 -1.87 -17.64 7.05
C TYR A 118 -2.85 -18.81 6.91
N ARG A 119 -3.24 -19.36 8.04
CA ARG A 119 -4.23 -20.42 8.07
C ARG A 119 -5.53 -19.90 8.66
N ASP A 120 -6.25 -20.20 9.42
CA ASP A 120 -7.58 -19.87 9.91
C ASP A 120 -7.69 -18.51 10.62
N GLY A 121 -7.99 -17.47 9.87
CA GLY A 121 -8.23 -16.11 10.38
C GLY A 121 -9.46 -15.45 9.74
N PRO A 122 -9.90 -14.31 10.28
CA PRO A 122 -11.04 -13.56 9.72
C PRO A 122 -10.72 -12.85 8.39
N PHE A 123 -9.45 -12.54 8.12
CA PHE A 123 -9.02 -11.99 6.84
C PHE A 123 -9.19 -13.03 5.73
N ARG A 124 -9.67 -12.63 4.56
CA ARG A 124 -9.98 -13.50 3.42
C ARG A 124 -9.03 -13.21 2.25
N PRO A 125 -7.88 -13.90 2.15
CA PRO A 125 -6.90 -13.62 1.09
C PRO A 125 -7.47 -13.61 -0.31
N GLU A 126 -8.41 -14.50 -0.62
CA GLU A 126 -9.01 -14.67 -1.95
C GLU A 126 -9.84 -13.47 -2.39
N THR A 127 -10.39 -12.71 -1.44
CA THR A 127 -11.24 -11.54 -1.71
C THR A 127 -10.62 -10.22 -1.32
N GLN A 128 -9.58 -10.24 -0.48
CA GLN A 128 -9.01 -9.04 0.13
C GLN A 128 -7.60 -8.70 -0.38
N ILE A 129 -6.88 -9.64 -1.01
CA ILE A 129 -5.58 -9.34 -1.61
C ILE A 129 -5.72 -9.14 -3.12
N GLN A 130 -5.11 -8.07 -3.62
CA GLN A 130 -4.90 -7.84 -5.05
C GLN A 130 -3.42 -8.06 -5.35
N TRP A 131 -3.14 -9.19 -6.03
CA TRP A 131 -1.79 -9.60 -6.40
C TRP A 131 -1.35 -8.86 -7.65
N LEU A 132 -0.32 -8.01 -7.51
CA LEU A 132 0.18 -7.22 -8.63
C LEU A 132 1.07 -8.07 -9.52
N ILE A 133 0.84 -7.95 -10.82
CA ILE A 133 1.75 -8.43 -11.87
C ILE A 133 2.22 -7.26 -12.72
N ASP A 134 3.45 -7.35 -13.20
CA ASP A 134 4.08 -6.36 -14.09
C ASP A 134 4.63 -7.00 -15.36
N THR A 135 4.60 -8.33 -15.46
CA THR A 135 5.05 -9.10 -16.62
C THR A 135 4.17 -10.35 -16.85
N PRO A 136 4.11 -10.88 -18.08
CA PRO A 136 3.46 -12.16 -18.37
C PRO A 136 4.04 -13.31 -17.56
N GLU A 137 5.36 -13.33 -17.33
CA GLU A 137 6.04 -14.38 -16.55
C GLU A 137 5.54 -14.38 -15.11
N ARG A 138 5.38 -13.20 -14.48
CA ARG A 138 4.84 -13.09 -13.12
C ARG A 138 3.39 -13.55 -13.07
N PHE A 139 2.60 -13.26 -14.10
CA PHE A 139 1.25 -13.76 -14.21
C PHE A 139 1.22 -15.30 -14.22
N HIS A 140 2.02 -15.95 -15.06
CA HIS A 140 2.08 -17.41 -15.14
C HIS A 140 2.54 -18.05 -13.82
N GLN A 141 3.49 -17.43 -13.13
CA GLN A 141 3.96 -17.89 -11.82
C GLN A 141 2.84 -17.85 -10.76
N TYR A 142 2.04 -16.80 -10.72
CA TYR A 142 0.91 -16.71 -9.79
C TYR A 142 -0.23 -17.65 -10.18
N HIS A 143 -0.52 -17.79 -11.46
CA HIS A 143 -1.51 -18.75 -11.94
C HIS A 143 -1.14 -20.19 -11.54
N GLN A 144 0.11 -20.57 -11.75
CA GLN A 144 0.60 -21.89 -11.33
C GLN A 144 0.49 -22.04 -9.80
N LEU A 145 0.90 -21.04 -9.03
CA LEU A 145 0.80 -21.06 -7.57
C LEU A 145 -0.65 -21.23 -7.09
N ALA A 146 -1.59 -20.51 -7.70
CA ALA A 146 -3.00 -20.61 -7.37
C ALA A 146 -3.54 -22.04 -7.57
N ARG A 147 -3.20 -22.66 -8.70
CA ARG A 147 -3.58 -24.05 -9.01
C ARG A 147 -2.92 -25.06 -8.05
N GLU A 148 -1.62 -24.89 -7.75
CA GLU A 148 -0.89 -25.80 -6.84
C GLU A 148 -1.47 -25.76 -5.42
N LEU A 149 -1.95 -24.59 -4.97
CA LEU A 149 -2.50 -24.41 -3.63
C LEU A 149 -4.02 -24.58 -3.58
N GLY A 150 -4.70 -24.69 -4.71
CA GLY A 150 -6.16 -24.77 -4.79
C GLY A 150 -6.87 -23.53 -4.30
N ILE A 151 -6.30 -22.34 -4.58
CA ILE A 151 -6.80 -21.03 -4.11
C ILE A 151 -7.20 -20.14 -5.28
N SER A 152 -7.97 -19.10 -5.00
CA SER A 152 -8.24 -18.02 -5.95
C SER A 152 -7.35 -16.80 -5.66
N MET A 153 -6.73 -16.23 -6.69
CA MET A 153 -5.92 -15.02 -6.62
C MET A 153 -6.56 -13.91 -7.45
N ARG A 154 -6.77 -12.74 -6.82
CA ARG A 154 -7.24 -11.54 -7.51
C ARG A 154 -6.02 -10.83 -8.13
N ILE A 155 -6.00 -10.76 -9.45
CA ILE A 155 -4.89 -10.22 -10.23
C ILE A 155 -5.13 -8.76 -10.56
N ASN A 156 -4.22 -7.90 -10.12
CA ASN A 156 -4.11 -6.51 -10.53
C ASN A 156 -2.92 -6.34 -11.46
N ILE A 157 -3.09 -5.61 -12.57
CA ILE A 157 -2.08 -5.50 -13.61
C ILE A 157 -1.44 -4.12 -13.56
N GLU A 158 -0.13 -4.04 -13.30
CA GLU A 158 0.62 -2.78 -13.40
C GLU A 158 0.83 -2.44 -14.89
N LEU A 159 0.42 -1.23 -15.27
CA LEU A 159 0.68 -0.64 -16.58
C LEU A 159 1.86 0.32 -16.47
N ASP A 160 2.77 0.28 -17.45
CA ASP A 160 3.78 1.32 -17.58
C ASP A 160 3.12 2.59 -18.15
N VAL A 161 2.96 3.58 -17.30
CA VAL A 161 2.33 4.87 -17.62
C VAL A 161 3.36 5.98 -17.89
N GLY A 162 4.60 5.61 -18.28
CA GLY A 162 5.63 6.54 -18.70
C GLY A 162 6.76 6.77 -17.70
N LEU A 163 6.68 6.20 -16.47
CA LEU A 163 7.81 6.22 -15.52
C LEU A 163 8.89 5.19 -15.87
N HIS A 164 8.54 4.15 -16.64
CA HIS A 164 9.43 3.04 -17.03
C HIS A 164 10.11 2.33 -15.85
N ARG A 165 9.43 2.28 -14.71
CA ARG A 165 9.89 1.56 -13.51
C ARG A 165 9.50 0.10 -13.51
N GLY A 166 8.43 -0.24 -14.16
CA GLY A 166 7.81 -1.57 -14.28
C GLY A 166 6.39 -1.42 -14.83
N GLY A 167 5.76 -2.55 -15.05
CA GLY A 167 4.43 -2.61 -15.65
C GLY A 167 4.47 -3.03 -17.12
N ILE A 168 3.31 -3.43 -17.59
CA ILE A 168 3.11 -3.85 -18.98
C ILE A 168 2.95 -2.62 -19.87
N SER A 169 3.85 -2.46 -20.84
CA SER A 169 3.82 -1.39 -21.85
C SER A 169 3.12 -1.82 -23.15
N GLU A 170 3.13 -3.15 -23.44
CA GLU A 170 2.69 -3.68 -24.71
C GLU A 170 1.25 -4.17 -24.66
N PRO A 171 0.32 -3.62 -25.48
CA PRO A 171 -1.07 -4.07 -25.52
C PRO A 171 -1.23 -5.58 -25.83
N GLN A 172 -0.30 -6.15 -26.60
CA GLN A 172 -0.27 -7.55 -26.95
C GLN A 172 -0.11 -8.46 -25.73
N ALA A 173 0.66 -8.04 -24.72
CA ALA A 173 0.80 -8.78 -23.47
C ALA A 173 -0.51 -8.79 -22.67
N LEU A 174 -1.25 -7.68 -22.64
CA LEU A 174 -2.59 -7.62 -22.03
C LEU A 174 -3.58 -8.53 -22.78
N ALA A 175 -3.56 -8.52 -24.12
CA ALA A 175 -4.41 -9.38 -24.94
C ALA A 175 -4.16 -10.89 -24.71
N GLN A 176 -2.97 -11.27 -24.22
CA GLN A 176 -2.66 -12.62 -23.81
C GLN A 176 -3.14 -12.95 -22.39
N ILE A 177 -2.97 -12.04 -21.43
CA ILE A 177 -3.24 -12.28 -20.01
C ILE A 177 -4.75 -12.25 -19.70
N LEU A 178 -5.49 -11.27 -20.21
CA LEU A 178 -6.90 -11.09 -19.85
C LEU A 178 -7.79 -12.29 -20.19
N PRO A 179 -7.66 -12.94 -21.37
CA PRO A 179 -8.42 -14.16 -21.67
C PRO A 179 -8.06 -15.32 -20.75
N LEU A 180 -6.80 -15.43 -20.30
CA LEU A 180 -6.38 -16.49 -19.38
C LEU A 180 -7.01 -16.31 -17.99
N ILE A 181 -7.12 -15.07 -17.50
CA ILE A 181 -7.84 -14.79 -16.25
C ILE A 181 -9.32 -15.22 -16.38
N GLN A 182 -9.95 -14.92 -17.51
CA GLN A 182 -11.35 -15.30 -17.76
C GLN A 182 -11.56 -16.80 -17.92
N SER A 183 -10.55 -17.52 -18.44
CA SER A 183 -10.66 -18.96 -18.72
C SER A 183 -10.51 -19.84 -17.47
N ASP A 184 -9.97 -19.31 -16.38
CA ASP A 184 -9.79 -20.07 -15.13
C ASP A 184 -10.35 -19.31 -13.90
N PRO A 185 -11.68 -19.08 -13.85
CA PRO A 185 -12.32 -18.30 -12.78
C PRO A 185 -12.25 -18.96 -11.40
N THR A 186 -11.89 -20.24 -11.34
CA THR A 186 -11.66 -20.96 -10.07
C THR A 186 -10.41 -20.45 -9.37
N HIS A 187 -9.35 -20.15 -10.12
CA HIS A 187 -8.06 -19.78 -9.57
C HIS A 187 -7.70 -18.30 -9.77
N LEU A 188 -8.35 -17.61 -10.71
CA LEU A 188 -8.03 -16.25 -11.07
C LEU A 188 -9.26 -15.36 -11.11
N GLN A 189 -9.10 -14.13 -10.62
CA GLN A 189 -10.10 -13.06 -10.72
C GLN A 189 -9.41 -11.77 -11.17
N PHE A 190 -9.96 -11.05 -12.12
CA PHE A 190 -9.46 -9.73 -12.49
C PHE A 190 -9.84 -8.71 -11.42
N ALA A 191 -8.85 -8.01 -10.84
CA ALA A 191 -9.05 -7.02 -9.80
C ALA A 191 -8.97 -5.57 -10.30
N GLY A 192 -8.27 -5.32 -11.41
CA GLY A 192 -8.11 -3.99 -11.97
C GLY A 192 -6.73 -3.72 -12.53
N PHE A 193 -6.48 -2.46 -12.84
CA PHE A 193 -5.18 -1.96 -13.27
C PHE A 193 -4.56 -1.05 -12.21
N MET A 194 -3.23 -0.97 -12.20
CA MET A 194 -2.46 -0.01 -11.42
C MET A 194 -1.47 0.72 -12.33
N GLY A 195 -1.32 2.02 -12.17
CA GLY A 195 -0.25 2.83 -12.74
C GLY A 195 0.50 3.58 -11.64
N TYR A 196 1.76 3.93 -11.89
CA TYR A 196 2.54 4.77 -10.99
C TYR A 196 3.26 5.87 -11.78
N GLU A 197 2.75 7.08 -11.66
CA GLU A 197 3.11 8.25 -12.46
C GLU A 197 3.93 9.29 -11.66
N ALA A 198 4.82 8.86 -10.77
CA ALA A 198 5.61 9.76 -9.91
C ALA A 198 6.45 10.80 -10.70
N HIS A 199 6.74 10.55 -11.97
CA HIS A 199 7.44 11.50 -12.86
C HIS A 199 6.63 12.77 -13.14
N LEU A 200 5.29 12.75 -12.98
CA LEU A 200 4.43 13.92 -13.20
C LEU A 200 4.49 14.92 -12.03
N THR A 201 4.97 14.51 -10.85
CA THR A 201 5.00 15.39 -9.67
C THR A 201 6.14 16.40 -9.68
N GLY A 202 7.03 16.34 -10.63
CA GLY A 202 8.18 17.25 -10.81
C GLY A 202 8.08 18.21 -12.00
N MET A 203 6.93 18.25 -12.69
CA MET A 203 6.68 19.15 -13.81
C MET A 203 6.06 20.47 -13.36
#